data_7a34c2a65c5bc36e05e9b81040708e80
#
_entry.id   7a34c2a65c5bc36e05e9b81040708e80
#
_cell.length_a   1.000
_cell.length_b   1.000
_cell.length_c   1.000
_cell.angle_alpha   90.00
_cell.angle_beta   90.00
_cell.angle_gamma   90.00
#
_symmetry.space_group_name_H-M   'P 1'
#
loop_
_entity.id
_entity.type
_entity.pdbx_description
1 polymer ?
#
loop_
_entity_poly.entity_id
_entity_poly.type
_entity_poly.pdbx_seq_one_letter_code
_entity_poly.pdbx_strand_id
1 'polypeptide(L)'
;MNNLDTIGLKGLILALGGVSGSVILAGERIGYVIVPDEVTESKTVYAAIAGAGRALGYVCAPSMFQKVIASCVGNTGDIELYKKNRDLLYDGLTRIGYECFKPQGAFYMFVKALEPDADAFCERAKEQDLLIVSATGFGCPGYARVSYCVDYDMIERSFSAFEKLYQSYRKEI
;
A
#
# COMPACT_ATOMS: atom_id res chain seq x y z
N MET A 1 -12.68 -12.49 -20.22
CA MET A 1 -12.68 -13.87 -19.64
C MET A 1 -11.64 -13.87 -18.53
N ASN A 2 -12.08 -13.96 -17.27
CA ASN A 2 -11.19 -13.85 -16.13
C ASN A 2 -10.35 -15.12 -16.00
N ASN A 3 -9.04 -14.96 -15.84
CA ASN A 3 -8.07 -16.04 -15.64
C ASN A 3 -8.37 -16.99 -14.45
N LEU A 4 -9.35 -16.68 -13.63
CA LEU A 4 -9.82 -17.52 -12.52
C LEU A 4 -10.56 -18.80 -12.98
N ASP A 5 -11.17 -18.78 -14.18
CA ASP A 5 -11.86 -19.95 -14.73
C ASP A 5 -10.88 -21.03 -15.23
N THR A 6 -9.63 -20.64 -15.52
CA THR A 6 -8.58 -21.54 -16.04
C THR A 6 -7.88 -22.36 -14.94
N ILE A 7 -8.01 -21.96 -13.67
CA ILE A 7 -7.31 -22.58 -12.54
C ILE A 7 -8.21 -23.55 -11.77
N GLY A 8 -9.47 -23.75 -12.19
CA GLY A 8 -10.43 -24.61 -11.48
C GLY A 8 -10.88 -24.03 -10.13
N LEU A 9 -10.63 -22.75 -9.88
CA LEU A 9 -10.98 -22.03 -8.65
C LEU A 9 -12.35 -21.35 -8.74
N LYS A 10 -13.31 -21.96 -9.48
CA LYS A 10 -14.70 -21.49 -9.45
C LYS A 10 -15.21 -21.52 -8.02
N GLY A 11 -15.46 -20.32 -7.49
CA GLY A 11 -15.96 -20.13 -6.13
C GLY A 11 -14.91 -19.71 -5.09
N LEU A 12 -13.61 -19.58 -5.41
CA LEU A 12 -12.64 -19.04 -4.45
C LEU A 12 -12.65 -17.51 -4.47
N ILE A 13 -13.67 -16.90 -3.91
CA ILE A 13 -13.66 -15.49 -3.54
C ILE A 13 -13.25 -15.40 -2.07
N LEU A 14 -11.94 -15.35 -1.82
CA LEU A 14 -11.41 -14.94 -0.54
C LEU A 14 -11.45 -13.40 -0.49
N ALA A 15 -12.43 -12.84 0.21
CA ALA A 15 -12.42 -11.43 0.53
C ALA A 15 -11.47 -11.21 1.72
N LEU A 16 -10.24 -10.80 1.44
CA LEU A 16 -9.31 -10.30 2.43
C LEU A 16 -9.55 -8.79 2.58
N GLY A 17 -10.20 -8.41 3.66
CA GLY A 17 -10.47 -7.00 3.97
C GLY A 17 -9.67 -6.54 5.17
N GLY A 18 -8.85 -5.51 4.99
CA GLY A 18 -8.27 -4.75 6.09
C GLY A 18 -9.20 -3.60 6.46
N VAL A 19 -9.87 -3.68 7.60
CA VAL A 19 -10.76 -2.60 8.07
C VAL A 19 -9.94 -1.37 8.45
N SER A 20 -8.68 -1.57 8.84
CA SER A 20 -7.77 -0.49 9.24
C SER A 20 -7.51 0.55 8.13
N GLY A 21 -7.51 0.14 6.85
CA GLY A 21 -7.36 1.06 5.73
C GLY A 21 -8.63 1.86 5.39
N SER A 22 -9.79 1.29 5.71
CA SER A 22 -11.08 1.93 5.42
C SER A 22 -11.50 2.93 6.49
N VAL A 23 -11.04 2.77 7.74
CA VAL A 23 -11.48 3.54 8.92
C VAL A 23 -10.35 4.39 9.51
N ILE A 24 -9.22 4.55 8.81
CA ILE A 24 -8.05 5.37 9.21
C ILE A 24 -7.44 4.96 10.58
N LEU A 25 -7.59 3.71 10.99
CA LEU A 25 -6.95 3.14 12.18
C LEU A 25 -5.89 2.10 11.79
N ALA A 26 -4.99 2.49 10.89
CA ALA A 26 -4.03 1.58 10.26
C ALA A 26 -3.08 0.89 11.26
N GLY A 27 -2.79 1.54 12.39
CA GLY A 27 -1.95 1.00 13.48
C GLY A 27 -2.59 -0.15 14.25
N GLU A 28 -3.91 -0.22 14.30
CA GLU A 28 -4.63 -1.16 15.16
C GLU A 28 -4.77 -2.57 14.58
N ARG A 29 -4.33 -2.77 13.36
CA ARG A 29 -4.14 -4.09 12.71
C ARG A 29 -5.30 -5.07 12.88
N ILE A 30 -6.46 -4.73 12.36
CA ILE A 30 -7.62 -5.62 12.34
C ILE A 30 -8.11 -5.87 10.91
N GLY A 31 -8.51 -7.08 10.62
CA GLY A 31 -9.00 -7.50 9.32
C GLY A 31 -9.96 -8.67 9.44
N TYR A 32 -10.49 -9.09 8.32
CA TYR A 32 -11.38 -10.25 8.24
C TYR A 32 -11.10 -11.09 6.99
N VAL A 33 -11.50 -12.34 7.06
CA VAL A 33 -11.51 -13.27 5.93
C VAL A 33 -12.91 -13.84 5.82
N ILE A 34 -13.49 -13.78 4.63
CA ILE A 34 -14.77 -14.40 4.31
C ILE A 34 -14.50 -15.63 3.44
N VAL A 35 -15.04 -16.77 3.87
CA VAL A 35 -15.05 -18.01 3.07
C VAL A 35 -16.51 -18.29 2.70
N PRO A 36 -16.96 -17.99 1.47
CA PRO A 36 -18.31 -18.27 1.02
C PRO A 36 -18.62 -19.78 1.01
N ASP A 37 -19.87 -20.14 1.21
CA ASP A 37 -20.30 -21.55 1.20
C ASP A 37 -20.11 -22.22 -0.16
N GLU A 38 -20.08 -21.44 -1.25
CA GLU A 38 -19.87 -21.88 -2.63
C GLU A 38 -18.41 -22.31 -2.91
N VAL A 39 -17.48 -21.99 -2.02
CA VAL A 39 -16.09 -22.44 -2.14
C VAL A 39 -16.03 -23.95 -1.98
N THR A 40 -15.34 -24.62 -2.91
CA THR A 40 -15.12 -26.06 -2.80
C THR A 40 -14.45 -26.38 -1.46
N GLU A 41 -15.03 -27.28 -0.68
CA GLU A 41 -14.60 -27.64 0.67
C GLU A 41 -14.51 -26.42 1.63
N SER A 42 -15.48 -25.50 1.55
CA SER A 42 -15.49 -24.25 2.34
C SER A 42 -15.20 -24.45 3.82
N LYS A 43 -15.73 -25.52 4.43
CA LYS A 43 -15.50 -25.85 5.85
C LYS A 43 -14.04 -26.23 6.12
N THR A 44 -13.39 -26.96 5.21
CA THR A 44 -11.97 -27.33 5.32
C THR A 44 -11.10 -26.10 5.15
N VAL A 45 -11.41 -25.25 4.18
CA VAL A 45 -10.72 -23.97 3.94
C VAL A 45 -10.85 -23.06 5.17
N TYR A 46 -12.06 -22.91 5.72
CA TYR A 46 -12.29 -22.14 6.93
C TYR A 46 -11.48 -22.67 8.12
N ALA A 47 -11.50 -23.99 8.35
CA ALA A 47 -10.77 -24.62 9.44
C ALA A 47 -9.25 -24.44 9.28
N ALA A 48 -8.73 -24.53 8.04
CA ALA A 48 -7.32 -24.32 7.75
C ALA A 48 -6.89 -22.86 8.03
N ILE A 49 -7.70 -21.87 7.63
CA ILE A 49 -7.44 -20.45 7.90
C ILE A 49 -7.47 -20.17 9.40
N ALA A 50 -8.49 -20.68 10.11
CA ALA A 50 -8.61 -20.53 11.56
C ALA A 50 -7.44 -21.22 12.30
N GLY A 51 -7.02 -22.38 11.84
CA GLY A 51 -5.85 -23.11 12.36
C GLY A 51 -4.55 -22.34 12.14
N ALA A 52 -4.32 -21.83 10.95
CA ALA A 52 -3.16 -21.01 10.64
C ALA A 52 -3.12 -19.72 11.49
N GLY A 53 -4.25 -19.05 11.65
CA GLY A 53 -4.38 -17.89 12.53
C GLY A 53 -3.95 -18.21 13.97
N ARG A 54 -4.44 -19.30 14.53
CA ARG A 54 -4.05 -19.74 15.87
C ARG A 54 -2.58 -20.09 15.99
N ALA A 55 -2.01 -20.76 15.00
CA ALA A 55 -0.59 -21.10 14.97
C ALA A 55 0.31 -19.86 14.95
N LEU A 56 -0.17 -18.77 14.34
CA LEU A 56 0.52 -17.46 14.31
C LEU A 56 0.20 -16.58 15.54
N GLY A 57 -0.61 -17.06 16.49
CA GLY A 57 -1.00 -16.31 17.69
C GLY A 57 -2.25 -15.44 17.54
N TYR A 58 -2.93 -15.47 16.39
CA TYR A 58 -4.15 -14.68 16.13
C TYR A 58 -5.41 -15.51 16.41
N VAL A 59 -5.80 -15.63 17.67
CA VAL A 59 -6.97 -16.44 18.06
C VAL A 59 -8.27 -15.69 17.75
N CYS A 60 -8.33 -14.40 18.08
CA CYS A 60 -9.48 -13.53 17.80
C CYS A 60 -9.03 -12.06 17.76
N ALA A 61 -9.83 -11.24 17.09
CA ALA A 61 -9.62 -9.80 17.13
C ALA A 61 -9.95 -9.23 18.51
N PRO A 62 -9.23 -8.18 19.00
CA PRO A 62 -9.53 -7.53 20.26
C PRO A 62 -10.98 -7.04 20.32
N SER A 63 -11.71 -7.36 21.40
CA SER A 63 -13.15 -7.08 21.51
C SER A 63 -13.49 -5.60 21.43
N MET A 64 -12.60 -4.72 21.92
CA MET A 64 -12.77 -3.28 21.81
C MET A 64 -12.81 -2.83 20.33
N PHE A 65 -11.86 -3.30 19.53
CA PHE A 65 -11.82 -2.95 18.10
C PHE A 65 -12.96 -3.55 17.29
N GLN A 66 -13.46 -4.71 17.66
CA GLN A 66 -14.67 -5.25 17.06
C GLN A 66 -15.87 -4.32 17.25
N LYS A 67 -16.02 -3.72 18.45
CA LYS A 67 -17.08 -2.74 18.74
C LYS A 67 -16.86 -1.41 17.99
N VAL A 68 -15.61 -0.91 17.93
CA VAL A 68 -15.29 0.29 17.17
C VAL A 68 -15.64 0.10 15.69
N ILE A 69 -15.26 -1.03 15.09
CA ILE A 69 -15.57 -1.32 13.70
C ILE A 69 -17.07 -1.38 13.48
N ALA A 70 -17.83 -2.06 14.35
CA ALA A 70 -19.28 -2.14 14.23
C ALA A 70 -19.94 -0.74 14.20
N SER A 71 -19.35 0.25 14.87
CA SER A 71 -19.83 1.64 14.87
C SER A 71 -19.35 2.45 13.66
N CYS A 72 -18.28 1.98 12.98
CA CYS A 72 -17.64 2.71 11.87
C CYS A 72 -17.86 2.06 10.50
N VAL A 73 -18.58 0.95 10.43
CA VAL A 73 -18.90 0.29 9.14
C VAL A 73 -19.61 1.28 8.23
N GLY A 74 -19.10 1.41 7.00
CA GLY A 74 -19.62 2.36 6.01
C GLY A 74 -18.98 3.74 6.03
N ASN A 75 -18.24 4.09 7.08
CA ASN A 75 -17.46 5.32 7.10
C ASN A 75 -16.13 5.09 6.37
N THR A 76 -15.87 5.84 5.33
CA THR A 76 -14.59 5.84 4.62
C THR A 76 -13.75 7.02 5.07
N GLY A 77 -12.43 6.91 4.94
CA GLY A 77 -11.54 8.05 5.05
C GLY A 77 -11.82 9.10 3.97
N ASP A 78 -11.17 10.24 4.08
CA ASP A 78 -11.27 11.31 3.10
C ASP A 78 -10.58 10.92 1.78
N ILE A 79 -11.34 10.25 0.91
CA ILE A 79 -10.87 9.76 -0.39
C ILE A 79 -10.46 10.93 -1.30
N GLU A 80 -11.13 12.07 -1.19
CA GLU A 80 -10.83 13.25 -2.02
C GLU A 80 -9.49 13.86 -1.60
N LEU A 81 -9.17 13.88 -0.32
CA LEU A 81 -7.85 14.29 0.15
C LEU A 81 -6.75 13.37 -0.38
N TYR A 82 -6.94 12.05 -0.31
CA TYR A 82 -5.97 11.10 -0.88
C TYR A 82 -5.79 11.29 -2.39
N LYS A 83 -6.87 11.52 -3.12
CA LYS A 83 -6.83 11.81 -4.55
C LYS A 83 -6.05 13.10 -4.85
N LYS A 84 -6.33 14.17 -4.08
CA LYS A 84 -5.61 15.44 -4.19
C LYS A 84 -4.10 15.27 -3.93
N ASN A 85 -3.74 14.56 -2.87
CA ASN A 85 -2.37 14.27 -2.53
C ASN A 85 -1.66 13.44 -3.61
N ARG A 86 -2.34 12.39 -4.11
CA ARG A 86 -1.84 11.56 -5.21
C ARG A 86 -1.53 12.38 -6.45
N ASP A 87 -2.49 13.21 -6.85
CA ASP A 87 -2.36 14.00 -8.07
C ASP A 87 -1.25 15.05 -7.92
N LEU A 88 -1.17 15.73 -6.76
CA LEU A 88 -0.08 16.65 -6.44
C LEU A 88 1.29 15.97 -6.53
N LEU A 89 1.46 14.82 -5.87
CA LEU A 89 2.73 14.08 -5.86
C LEU A 89 3.11 13.61 -7.27
N TYR A 90 2.16 13.03 -8.00
CA TYR A 90 2.38 12.56 -9.36
C TYR A 90 2.83 13.68 -10.29
N ASP A 91 2.08 14.78 -10.31
CA ASP A 91 2.36 15.92 -11.21
C ASP A 91 3.69 16.60 -10.82
N GLY A 92 3.99 16.71 -9.53
CA GLY A 92 5.23 17.29 -9.03
C GLY A 92 6.45 16.45 -9.42
N LEU A 93 6.43 15.15 -9.14
CA LEU A 93 7.53 14.25 -9.47
C LEU A 93 7.76 14.14 -10.98
N THR A 94 6.69 14.02 -11.76
CA THR A 94 6.78 13.97 -13.24
C THR A 94 7.38 15.26 -13.81
N ARG A 95 7.03 16.42 -13.25
CA ARG A 95 7.59 17.73 -13.64
C ARG A 95 9.08 17.82 -13.36
N ILE A 96 9.56 17.26 -12.26
CA ILE A 96 11.00 17.19 -11.94
C ILE A 96 11.74 16.27 -12.92
N GLY A 97 11.06 15.25 -13.45
CA GLY A 97 11.59 14.31 -14.43
C GLY A 97 11.61 12.85 -13.95
N TYR A 98 11.01 12.54 -12.81
CA TYR A 98 10.86 11.15 -12.36
C TYR A 98 9.85 10.39 -13.21
N GLU A 99 10.15 9.12 -13.47
CA GLU A 99 9.21 8.17 -14.05
C GLU A 99 8.37 7.53 -12.94
N CYS A 100 7.06 7.78 -12.96
CA CYS A 100 6.13 7.33 -11.92
C CYS A 100 4.93 6.62 -12.53
N PHE A 101 4.42 5.59 -11.85
CA PHE A 101 3.11 5.04 -12.14
C PHE A 101 2.04 5.78 -11.34
N LYS A 102 1.04 6.36 -12.03
CA LYS A 102 -0.10 6.99 -11.34
C LYS A 102 -0.99 5.92 -10.71
N PRO A 103 -1.09 5.85 -9.38
CA PRO A 103 -1.88 4.81 -8.71
C PRO A 103 -3.38 4.99 -8.98
N GLN A 104 -4.10 3.89 -9.15
CA GLN A 104 -5.56 3.89 -9.25
C GLN A 104 -6.24 3.62 -7.90
N GLY A 105 -5.48 3.29 -6.88
CA GLY A 105 -5.96 3.00 -5.53
C GLY A 105 -4.83 2.97 -4.51
N ALA A 106 -5.16 2.62 -3.27
CA ALA A 106 -4.26 2.63 -2.12
C ALA A 106 -3.69 4.04 -1.83
N PHE A 107 -2.51 4.13 -1.25
CA PHE A 107 -1.88 5.40 -0.85
C PHE A 107 -0.36 5.39 -1.03
N TYR A 108 0.11 4.54 -1.95
CA TYR A 108 1.52 4.46 -2.34
C TYR A 108 1.68 4.67 -3.84
N MET A 109 2.75 5.36 -4.21
CA MET A 109 3.18 5.56 -5.58
C MET A 109 4.53 4.87 -5.80
N PHE A 110 4.67 4.15 -6.90
CA PHE A 110 5.95 3.60 -7.31
C PHE A 110 6.65 4.61 -8.23
N VAL A 111 7.85 4.98 -7.82
CA VAL A 111 8.74 5.93 -8.51
C VAL A 111 9.97 5.16 -8.94
N LYS A 112 10.32 5.19 -10.21
CA LYS A 112 11.51 4.53 -10.72
C LYS A 112 12.75 5.15 -10.10
N ALA A 113 13.62 4.32 -9.54
CA ALA A 113 14.90 4.75 -9.02
C ALA A 113 15.78 5.36 -10.14
N LEU A 114 16.61 6.33 -9.81
CA LEU A 114 17.51 6.99 -10.76
C LEU A 114 18.79 6.18 -11.00
N GLU A 115 18.93 5.06 -10.31
CA GLU A 115 20.00 4.08 -10.47
C GLU A 115 19.41 2.65 -10.41
N PRO A 116 20.13 1.61 -10.88
CA PRO A 116 19.60 0.25 -10.92
C PRO A 116 19.25 -0.34 -9.55
N ASP A 117 20.00 0.06 -8.50
CA ASP A 117 19.79 -0.37 -7.13
C ASP A 117 18.85 0.58 -6.39
N ALA A 118 17.60 0.14 -6.20
CA ALA A 118 16.59 0.93 -5.50
C ALA A 118 16.90 1.09 -4.00
N ASP A 119 17.64 0.19 -3.39
CA ASP A 119 18.05 0.30 -1.99
C ASP A 119 19.11 1.41 -1.85
N ALA A 120 20.12 1.44 -2.72
CA ALA A 120 21.12 2.53 -2.77
C ALA A 120 20.46 3.89 -3.06
N PHE A 121 19.50 3.92 -3.99
CA PHE A 121 18.71 5.14 -4.27
C PHE A 121 17.98 5.63 -3.03
N CYS A 122 17.34 4.75 -2.26
CA CYS A 122 16.63 5.13 -1.03
C CYS A 122 17.59 5.59 0.08
N GLU A 123 18.79 5.01 0.19
CA GLU A 123 19.81 5.50 1.14
C GLU A 123 20.28 6.90 0.75
N ARG A 124 20.56 7.17 -0.52
CA ARG A 124 20.91 8.51 -1.01
C ARG A 124 19.78 9.52 -0.82
N ALA A 125 18.52 9.08 -0.93
CA ALA A 125 17.36 9.94 -0.66
C ALA A 125 17.33 10.46 0.77
N LYS A 126 17.79 9.68 1.75
CA LYS A 126 17.88 10.09 3.16
C LYS A 126 18.83 11.28 3.38
N GLU A 127 19.86 11.43 2.56
CA GLU A 127 20.77 12.58 2.60
C GLU A 127 20.05 13.90 2.26
N GLN A 128 18.88 13.80 1.64
CA GLN A 128 18.00 14.93 1.31
C GLN A 128 16.73 14.96 2.18
N ASP A 129 16.76 14.31 3.35
CA ASP A 129 15.61 14.16 4.26
C ASP A 129 14.37 13.49 3.66
N LEU A 130 14.55 12.68 2.61
CA LEU A 130 13.48 11.89 1.99
C LEU A 130 13.49 10.46 2.53
N LEU A 131 12.49 10.15 3.37
CA LEU A 131 12.30 8.80 3.93
C LEU A 131 11.36 8.00 3.01
N ILE A 132 11.91 7.47 1.94
CA ILE A 132 11.23 6.59 0.98
C ILE A 132 11.73 5.15 1.13
N VAL A 133 10.98 4.19 0.64
CA VAL A 133 11.24 2.76 0.86
C VAL A 133 11.47 2.07 -0.48
N SER A 134 12.52 1.27 -0.59
CA SER A 134 12.75 0.41 -1.75
C SER A 134 11.56 -0.54 -1.97
N ALA A 135 11.12 -0.64 -3.20
CA ALA A 135 10.04 -1.52 -3.58
C ALA A 135 10.48 -2.95 -3.90
N THR A 136 11.76 -3.27 -3.78
CA THR A 136 12.31 -4.61 -4.01
C THR A 136 11.62 -5.66 -3.15
N GLY A 137 11.43 -5.41 -1.86
CA GLY A 137 10.70 -6.28 -0.94
C GLY A 137 9.20 -6.40 -1.22
N PHE A 138 8.66 -5.57 -2.13
CA PHE A 138 7.26 -5.60 -2.59
C PHE A 138 7.11 -6.15 -4.01
N GLY A 139 8.15 -6.85 -4.51
CA GLY A 139 8.13 -7.46 -5.84
C GLY A 139 8.30 -6.50 -7.01
N CYS A 140 8.77 -5.27 -6.76
CA CYS A 140 8.99 -4.24 -7.78
C CYS A 140 10.43 -3.69 -7.70
N PRO A 141 11.45 -4.49 -8.10
CA PRO A 141 12.85 -4.06 -8.07
C PRO A 141 13.08 -2.87 -9.02
N GLY A 142 14.02 -2.00 -8.67
CA GLY A 142 14.33 -0.79 -9.43
C GLY A 142 13.36 0.38 -9.19
N TYR A 143 12.44 0.26 -8.23
CA TYR A 143 11.51 1.31 -7.85
C TYR A 143 11.60 1.63 -6.37
N ALA A 144 11.32 2.88 -6.01
CA ALA A 144 11.02 3.31 -4.65
C ALA A 144 9.52 3.45 -4.46
N ARG A 145 9.05 3.17 -3.26
CA ARG A 145 7.66 3.35 -2.83
C ARG A 145 7.54 4.62 -2.00
N VAL A 146 6.76 5.57 -2.49
CA VAL A 146 6.49 6.85 -1.85
C VAL A 146 5.05 6.87 -1.35
N SER A 147 4.85 7.20 -0.08
CA SER A 147 3.51 7.34 0.52
C SER A 147 2.95 8.73 0.26
N TYR A 148 1.64 8.82 -0.04
CA TYR A 148 0.93 10.09 -0.12
C TYR A 148 -0.21 10.20 0.92
N CYS A 149 -0.22 9.32 1.92
CA CYS A 149 -1.10 9.45 3.10
C CYS A 149 -0.46 10.34 4.18
N VAL A 150 -0.08 11.54 3.80
CA VAL A 150 0.58 12.56 4.62
C VAL A 150 -0.13 13.90 4.40
N ASP A 151 0.22 14.91 5.19
CA ASP A 151 -0.32 16.25 5.00
C ASP A 151 0.03 16.80 3.61
N TYR A 152 -0.92 17.51 3.01
CA TYR A 152 -0.74 18.12 1.68
C TYR A 152 0.50 19.01 1.61
N ASP A 153 0.69 19.87 2.62
CA ASP A 153 1.83 20.78 2.70
C ASP A 153 3.17 20.03 2.84
N MET A 154 3.17 18.82 3.41
CA MET A 154 4.36 17.97 3.48
C MET A 154 4.78 17.54 2.08
N ILE A 155 3.82 17.17 1.22
CA ILE A 155 4.09 16.82 -0.17
C ILE A 155 4.67 18.02 -0.92
N GLU A 156 4.07 19.20 -0.78
CA GLU A 156 4.57 20.42 -1.43
C GLU A 156 6.01 20.75 -1.03
N ARG A 157 6.32 20.71 0.26
CA ARG A 157 7.67 20.96 0.76
C ARG A 157 8.70 19.94 0.31
N SER A 158 8.27 18.69 0.08
CA SER A 158 9.18 17.60 -0.32
C SER A 158 9.77 17.78 -1.72
N PHE A 159 9.12 18.54 -2.61
CA PHE A 159 9.60 18.69 -3.99
C PHE A 159 10.99 19.29 -4.09
N SER A 160 11.36 20.21 -3.21
CA SER A 160 12.73 20.78 -3.18
C SER A 160 13.79 19.71 -2.89
N ALA A 161 13.48 18.74 -2.04
CA ALA A 161 14.36 17.62 -1.72
C ALA A 161 14.42 16.62 -2.90
N PHE A 162 13.30 16.31 -3.53
CA PHE A 162 13.27 15.49 -4.75
C PHE A 162 14.04 16.13 -5.90
N GLU A 163 13.95 17.44 -6.08
CA GLU A 163 14.77 18.17 -7.09
C GLU A 163 16.26 18.04 -6.81
N LYS A 164 16.69 18.25 -5.56
CA LYS A 164 18.11 18.11 -5.17
C LYS A 164 18.62 16.70 -5.41
N LEU A 165 17.83 15.69 -5.03
CA LEU A 165 18.15 14.29 -5.28
C LEU A 165 18.25 14.02 -6.79
N TYR A 166 17.32 14.49 -7.61
CA TYR A 166 17.35 14.34 -9.06
C TYR A 166 18.58 14.99 -9.68
N GLN A 167 18.94 16.19 -9.24
CA GLN A 167 20.10 16.93 -9.74
C GLN A 167 21.45 16.30 -9.32
N SER A 168 21.51 15.59 -8.20
CA SER A 168 22.72 14.88 -7.78
C SER A 168 23.13 13.82 -8.80
N TYR A 169 22.17 13.10 -9.37
CA TYR A 169 22.42 12.10 -10.41
C TYR A 169 22.80 12.69 -11.77
N ARG A 170 22.36 13.92 -12.09
CA ARG A 170 22.71 14.58 -13.35
C ARG A 170 24.11 15.22 -13.35
N LYS A 171 24.69 15.48 -12.19
CA LYS A 171 26.05 16.05 -12.08
C LYS A 171 27.13 14.96 -12.15
N GLU A 172 26.77 13.71 -12.01
CA GLU A 172 27.68 12.56 -12.06
C GLU A 172 27.82 11.98 -13.49
N ILE A 173 27.08 12.52 -14.49
CA ILE A 173 27.16 12.19 -15.91
C ILE A 173 27.94 13.29 -16.63
#